data_205920d660f7a5d3e32ab3711f7e0161
#
_entry.id   205920d660f7a5d3e32ab3711f7e0161
#
_cell.length_a   1.000
_cell.length_b   1.000
_cell.length_c   1.000
_cell.angle_alpha   90.00
_cell.angle_beta   90.00
_cell.angle_gamma   90.00
#
_symmetry.space_group_name_H-M   'P 1'
#
loop_
_entity.id
_entity.type
_entity.pdbx_description
1 polymer ?
#
loop_
_entity_poly.entity_id
_entity_poly.type
_entity_poly.pdbx_seq_one_letter_code
_entity_poly.pdbx_strand_id
1 'polypeptide(L)'
;LASAMFSGYFIESGGAVTPAIEAYLRQQIKDEEERKARTRRGAKALTYGSYNLKELMNRLQDLIKTEGIWKPTIIQGFRIVSVDFTGFRRMGVKKLKTKTYFSDANRAIRAVPLGMIASVGEANGQRIALLKNITVPDLQTNDETERTKQLYKQVVIELEDDEIAVLDAGFSLVQAVVAKLSRCLIRLAKNITFGATAGKIPERTSDKGPTPSQYKAEIVRPLERKHGDKTLSATEADEIHTFTNEAGQEIVIHVWNKLYFLERQLKKVSNTQKKELRHTPLKVMAIYDPRYDEPLLVGTPLVKLEPEAAPKIYAARWPVEGLPQTGKYILSGGGGTHYVHHFMAMERLPVLSLLLGSLLKYVAATSPPIRTGFWDRVVKPTYGRLLRHLKKVGIPLSKQLFKKKSVTAHLSIGYEAIRLSRA
;
A
#
# COMPACT_ATOMS: atom_id res chain seq x y z
N LEU A 1 15.97 8.13 -17.07
CA LEU A 1 15.22 6.96 -16.60
C LEU A 1 13.73 7.28 -16.46
N ALA A 2 13.36 8.30 -15.68
CA ALA A 2 11.98 8.74 -15.52
C ALA A 2 11.31 9.09 -16.85
N SER A 3 11.99 9.86 -17.70
CA SER A 3 11.50 10.22 -19.05
C SER A 3 11.25 9.00 -19.92
N ALA A 4 12.15 8.00 -19.88
CA ALA A 4 11.96 6.74 -20.61
C ALA A 4 10.75 5.94 -20.09
N MET A 5 10.47 5.97 -18.76
CA MET A 5 9.26 5.38 -18.18
C MET A 5 8.00 6.11 -18.64
N PHE A 6 7.96 7.42 -18.54
CA PHE A 6 6.82 8.24 -18.96
C PHE A 6 6.57 8.24 -20.48
N SER A 7 7.59 7.95 -21.28
CA SER A 7 7.45 7.75 -22.72
C SER A 7 7.09 6.31 -23.11
N GLY A 8 6.84 5.42 -22.15
CA GLY A 8 6.38 4.05 -22.38
C GLY A 8 7.44 3.05 -22.84
N TYR A 9 8.74 3.44 -22.95
CA TYR A 9 9.79 2.54 -23.45
C TYR A 9 10.10 1.37 -22.51
N PHE A 10 9.82 1.51 -21.20
CA PHE A 10 9.92 0.40 -20.27
C PHE A 10 8.86 -0.67 -20.52
N ILE A 11 7.67 -0.28 -20.95
CA ILE A 11 6.60 -1.23 -21.34
C ILE A 11 7.05 -2.02 -22.56
N GLU A 12 7.57 -1.32 -23.59
CA GLU A 12 8.04 -1.94 -24.84
C GLU A 12 9.23 -2.89 -24.64
N SER A 13 10.11 -2.56 -23.69
CA SER A 13 11.26 -3.40 -23.36
C SER A 13 10.93 -4.49 -22.32
N GLY A 14 9.66 -4.62 -21.89
CA GLY A 14 9.25 -5.59 -20.88
C GLY A 14 9.93 -5.39 -19.52
N GLY A 15 10.38 -4.16 -19.18
CA GLY A 15 11.08 -3.84 -17.93
C GLY A 15 12.61 -3.92 -18.04
N ALA A 16 13.16 -4.10 -19.24
CA ALA A 16 14.62 -4.09 -19.46
C ALA A 16 15.15 -2.64 -19.49
N VAL A 17 16.02 -2.30 -18.54
CA VAL A 17 16.47 -0.92 -18.28
C VAL A 17 17.30 -0.34 -19.45
N THR A 18 18.33 -1.05 -19.88
CA THR A 18 19.23 -0.56 -20.94
C THR A 18 18.52 -0.36 -22.27
N PRO A 19 17.74 -1.33 -22.79
CA PRO A 19 16.95 -1.14 -24.00
C PRO A 19 15.94 0.01 -23.91
N ALA A 20 15.27 0.18 -22.77
CA ALA A 20 14.30 1.25 -22.56
C ALA A 20 14.97 2.64 -22.65
N ILE A 21 16.10 2.82 -21.98
CA ILE A 21 16.85 4.08 -22.01
C ILE A 21 17.40 4.34 -23.41
N GLU A 22 17.95 3.33 -24.06
CA GLU A 22 18.50 3.47 -25.40
C GLU A 22 17.41 3.87 -26.41
N ALA A 23 16.27 3.20 -26.41
CA ALA A 23 15.14 3.50 -27.29
C ALA A 23 14.64 4.94 -27.10
N TYR A 24 14.53 5.41 -25.85
CA TYR A 24 14.19 6.80 -25.55
C TYR A 24 15.24 7.78 -26.09
N LEU A 25 16.54 7.52 -25.85
CA LEU A 25 17.62 8.41 -26.26
C LEU A 25 17.82 8.43 -27.78
N ARG A 26 17.48 7.35 -28.49
CA ARG A 26 17.58 7.27 -29.97
C ARG A 26 16.73 8.35 -30.64
N GLN A 27 15.61 8.74 -30.06
CA GLN A 27 14.78 9.82 -30.60
C GLN A 27 15.32 11.21 -30.30
N GLN A 28 16.20 11.34 -29.28
CA GLN A 28 16.68 12.63 -28.78
C GLN A 28 18.14 12.95 -29.22
N ILE A 29 18.94 11.92 -29.51
CA ILE A 29 20.36 12.05 -29.72
C ILE A 29 20.73 11.28 -31.00
N LYS A 30 21.24 12.02 -32.01
CA LYS A 30 21.68 11.44 -33.29
C LYS A 30 23.03 10.74 -33.15
N ASP A 31 23.96 11.33 -32.41
CA ASP A 31 25.29 10.78 -32.18
C ASP A 31 25.22 9.47 -31.40
N GLU A 32 25.81 8.42 -31.99
CA GLU A 32 25.73 7.07 -31.44
C GLU A 32 26.57 6.88 -30.17
N GLU A 33 27.76 7.45 -30.15
CA GLU A 33 28.68 7.32 -29.03
C GLU A 33 28.16 8.10 -27.81
N GLU A 34 27.64 9.32 -28.04
CA GLU A 34 26.95 10.07 -26.96
C GLU A 34 25.75 9.29 -26.44
N ARG A 35 24.95 8.70 -27.32
CA ARG A 35 23.77 7.88 -26.93
C ARG A 35 24.19 6.68 -26.10
N LYS A 36 25.18 5.90 -26.50
CA LYS A 36 25.72 4.77 -25.74
C LYS A 36 26.25 5.20 -24.38
N ALA A 37 27.02 6.30 -24.33
CA ALA A 37 27.53 6.84 -23.07
C ALA A 37 26.44 7.26 -22.11
N ARG A 38 25.37 7.92 -22.58
CA ARG A 38 24.22 8.31 -21.75
C ARG A 38 23.37 7.12 -21.32
N THR A 39 23.19 6.11 -22.16
CA THR A 39 22.51 4.85 -21.84
C THR A 39 23.23 4.15 -20.69
N ARG A 40 24.54 3.99 -20.76
CA ARG A 40 25.36 3.41 -19.69
C ARG A 40 25.25 4.20 -18.38
N ARG A 41 25.30 5.53 -18.44
CA ARG A 41 25.13 6.40 -17.27
C ARG A 41 23.75 6.26 -16.63
N GLY A 42 22.70 6.23 -17.44
CA GLY A 42 21.33 6.03 -16.97
C GLY A 42 21.10 4.68 -16.30
N ALA A 43 21.63 3.60 -16.84
CA ALA A 43 21.58 2.28 -16.22
C ALA A 43 22.40 2.21 -14.92
N LYS A 44 23.62 2.77 -14.91
CA LYS A 44 24.48 2.84 -13.72
C LYS A 44 23.90 3.70 -12.61
N ALA A 45 23.06 4.69 -12.91
CA ALA A 45 22.43 5.53 -11.91
C ALA A 45 21.58 4.74 -10.91
N LEU A 46 20.97 3.63 -11.31
CA LEU A 46 20.24 2.75 -10.40
C LEU A 46 21.14 2.10 -9.33
N THR A 47 22.38 1.80 -9.70
CA THR A 47 23.32 1.12 -8.79
C THR A 47 24.19 2.11 -8.01
N TYR A 48 24.71 3.13 -8.68
CA TYR A 48 25.74 4.02 -8.15
C TYR A 48 25.27 5.47 -7.97
N GLY A 49 24.04 5.80 -8.34
CA GLY A 49 23.51 7.15 -8.17
C GLY A 49 23.37 7.55 -6.70
N SER A 50 23.75 8.78 -6.37
CA SER A 50 23.71 9.34 -5.01
C SER A 50 22.38 10.06 -4.71
N TYR A 51 21.23 9.52 -5.14
CA TYR A 51 19.94 10.12 -4.85
C TYR A 51 19.22 9.40 -3.69
N ASN A 52 18.51 10.17 -2.88
CA ASN A 52 17.71 9.67 -1.77
C ASN A 52 16.24 9.55 -2.21
N LEU A 53 15.73 8.33 -2.25
CA LEU A 53 14.35 8.05 -2.67
C LEU A 53 13.32 8.63 -1.70
N LYS A 54 13.61 8.66 -0.39
CA LYS A 54 12.73 9.27 0.60
C LYS A 54 12.63 10.79 0.39
N GLU A 55 13.75 11.44 0.12
CA GLU A 55 13.74 12.87 -0.21
C GLU A 55 12.94 13.16 -1.49
N LEU A 56 13.06 12.31 -2.51
CA LEU A 56 12.25 12.43 -3.72
C LEU A 56 10.75 12.28 -3.44
N MET A 57 10.36 11.35 -2.57
CA MET A 57 8.95 11.18 -2.15
C MET A 57 8.45 12.42 -1.41
N ASN A 58 9.22 12.92 -0.44
CA ASN A 58 8.83 14.11 0.32
C ASN A 58 8.64 15.32 -0.61
N ARG A 59 9.58 15.58 -1.51
CA ARG A 59 9.48 16.69 -2.48
C ARG A 59 8.30 16.57 -3.42
N LEU A 60 7.96 15.34 -3.85
CA LEU A 60 6.77 15.11 -4.66
C LEU A 60 5.49 15.45 -3.87
N GLN A 61 5.43 15.03 -2.60
CA GLN A 61 4.30 15.37 -1.74
C GLN A 61 4.17 16.88 -1.53
N ASP A 62 5.30 17.55 -1.24
CA ASP A 62 5.32 19.00 -1.04
C ASP A 62 4.85 19.74 -2.28
N LEU A 63 5.29 19.32 -3.46
CA LEU A 63 4.84 19.87 -4.73
C LEU A 63 3.31 19.73 -4.89
N ILE A 64 2.78 18.52 -4.67
CA ILE A 64 1.35 18.24 -4.80
C ILE A 64 0.53 19.00 -3.75
N LYS A 65 1.01 19.10 -2.51
CA LYS A 65 0.37 19.88 -1.45
C LYS A 65 0.37 21.38 -1.78
N THR A 66 1.48 21.90 -2.31
CA THR A 66 1.62 23.31 -2.70
C THR A 66 0.68 23.69 -3.86
N GLU A 67 0.39 22.77 -4.79
CA GLU A 67 -0.62 23.01 -5.82
C GLU A 67 -2.04 23.16 -5.26
N GLY A 68 -2.32 22.57 -4.10
CA GLY A 68 -3.59 22.71 -3.38
C GLY A 68 -4.79 22.02 -4.02
N ILE A 69 -4.61 21.27 -5.11
CA ILE A 69 -5.69 20.54 -5.79
C ILE A 69 -6.01 19.26 -5.02
N TRP A 70 -5.00 18.55 -4.52
CA TRP A 70 -5.19 17.36 -3.72
C TRP A 70 -5.59 17.71 -2.29
N LYS A 71 -6.65 17.07 -1.81
CA LYS A 71 -7.17 17.21 -0.44
C LYS A 71 -7.12 15.87 0.27
N PRO A 72 -6.62 15.78 1.51
CA PRO A 72 -6.66 14.54 2.27
C PRO A 72 -8.11 14.14 2.60
N THR A 73 -8.38 12.85 2.59
CA THR A 73 -9.64 12.31 3.11
C THR A 73 -9.62 12.39 4.63
N ILE A 74 -10.60 13.08 5.22
CA ILE A 74 -10.74 13.24 6.67
C ILE A 74 -12.04 12.59 7.11
N ILE A 75 -11.99 11.68 8.08
CA ILE A 75 -13.15 10.98 8.66
C ILE A 75 -12.97 11.00 10.18
N GLN A 76 -13.97 11.50 10.90
CA GLN A 76 -13.93 11.68 12.37
C GLN A 76 -12.67 12.42 12.85
N GLY A 77 -12.25 13.45 12.11
CA GLY A 77 -11.06 14.24 12.41
C GLY A 77 -9.72 13.58 12.04
N PHE A 78 -9.71 12.33 11.57
CA PHE A 78 -8.50 11.64 11.15
C PHE A 78 -8.29 11.73 9.64
N ARG A 79 -7.06 12.07 9.24
CA ARG A 79 -6.57 11.87 7.87
C ARG A 79 -6.23 10.39 7.67
N ILE A 80 -6.62 9.84 6.53
CA ILE A 80 -6.48 8.41 6.26
C ILE A 80 -5.11 8.10 5.67
N VAL A 81 -4.39 7.18 6.30
CA VAL A 81 -3.14 6.59 5.81
C VAL A 81 -3.36 5.12 5.51
N SER A 82 -3.22 4.73 4.27
CA SER A 82 -3.34 3.32 3.88
C SER A 82 -1.98 2.64 3.86
N VAL A 83 -1.94 1.41 4.39
CA VAL A 83 -0.73 0.59 4.46
C VAL A 83 -0.98 -0.74 3.73
N ASP A 84 -0.08 -1.09 2.82
CA ASP A 84 -0.22 -2.32 2.03
C ASP A 84 1.14 -2.88 1.60
N PHE A 85 1.15 -4.18 1.20
CA PHE A 85 2.30 -4.82 0.59
C PHE A 85 2.11 -4.99 -0.91
N THR A 86 3.19 -4.85 -1.65
CA THR A 86 3.23 -5.23 -3.06
C THR A 86 4.52 -5.97 -3.39
N GLY A 87 4.51 -6.76 -4.46
CA GLY A 87 5.72 -7.45 -4.94
C GLY A 87 6.00 -7.14 -6.40
N PHE A 88 7.28 -6.97 -6.73
CA PHE A 88 7.75 -6.84 -8.10
C PHE A 88 8.50 -8.10 -8.51
N ARG A 89 8.03 -8.77 -9.55
CA ARG A 89 8.56 -10.06 -10.00
C ARG A 89 10.01 -9.98 -10.40
N ARG A 90 10.79 -10.95 -9.94
CA ARG A 90 12.21 -11.05 -10.25
C ARG A 90 12.62 -12.51 -10.43
N MET A 91 12.03 -13.15 -11.44
CA MET A 91 12.36 -14.53 -11.80
C MET A 91 13.82 -14.64 -12.29
N GLY A 92 14.41 -15.79 -12.08
CA GLY A 92 15.78 -16.10 -12.57
C GLY A 92 16.93 -15.60 -11.67
N VAL A 93 16.68 -14.74 -10.67
CA VAL A 93 17.75 -14.26 -9.77
C VAL A 93 17.90 -15.19 -8.57
N LYS A 94 18.83 -16.15 -8.64
CA LYS A 94 19.05 -17.16 -7.59
C LYS A 94 19.44 -16.56 -6.22
N LYS A 95 20.20 -15.47 -6.22
CA LYS A 95 20.63 -14.77 -4.99
C LYS A 95 19.50 -14.06 -4.25
N LEU A 96 18.38 -13.71 -4.93
CA LEU A 96 17.21 -13.14 -4.30
C LEU A 96 16.46 -14.23 -3.53
N LYS A 97 16.33 -14.08 -2.21
CA LYS A 97 15.67 -15.05 -1.33
C LYS A 97 14.19 -14.71 -1.09
N THR A 98 13.84 -13.42 -1.13
CA THR A 98 12.47 -12.96 -0.91
C THR A 98 11.50 -13.51 -1.95
N LYS A 99 10.29 -13.87 -1.49
CA LYS A 99 9.17 -14.32 -2.32
C LYS A 99 7.91 -13.55 -1.96
N THR A 100 7.01 -13.44 -2.92
CA THR A 100 5.66 -12.89 -2.75
C THR A 100 4.65 -13.80 -3.45
N TYR A 101 3.49 -13.99 -2.86
CA TYR A 101 2.39 -14.71 -3.50
C TYR A 101 1.78 -13.84 -4.60
N PHE A 102 1.56 -14.45 -5.75
CA PHE A 102 0.89 -13.83 -6.90
C PHE A 102 -0.33 -14.66 -7.28
N SER A 103 -1.52 -14.06 -7.18
CA SER A 103 -2.79 -14.75 -7.44
C SER A 103 -2.93 -15.27 -8.87
N ASP A 104 -2.43 -14.53 -9.86
CA ASP A 104 -2.43 -14.93 -11.26
C ASP A 104 -1.53 -16.13 -11.56
N ALA A 105 -0.50 -16.35 -10.74
CA ALA A 105 0.39 -17.52 -10.82
C ALA A 105 0.03 -18.61 -9.80
N ASN A 106 -0.90 -18.36 -8.91
CA ASN A 106 -1.31 -19.23 -7.79
C ASN A 106 -0.14 -19.82 -6.98
N ARG A 107 0.94 -19.05 -6.83
CA ARG A 107 2.15 -19.47 -6.09
C ARG A 107 3.01 -18.28 -5.64
N ALA A 108 3.87 -18.54 -4.65
CA ALA A 108 4.91 -17.61 -4.24
C ALA A 108 6.08 -17.62 -5.24
N ILE A 109 6.38 -16.47 -5.84
CA ILE A 109 7.44 -16.26 -6.83
C ILE A 109 8.50 -15.34 -6.24
N ARG A 110 9.77 -15.50 -6.65
CA ARG A 110 10.84 -14.55 -6.30
C ARG A 110 10.47 -13.15 -6.75
N ALA A 111 10.49 -12.23 -5.79
CA ALA A 111 10.06 -10.86 -5.98
C ALA A 111 10.78 -9.93 -5.00
N VAL A 112 10.80 -8.65 -5.33
CA VAL A 112 11.14 -7.57 -4.40
C VAL A 112 9.83 -7.16 -3.73
N PRO A 113 9.59 -7.56 -2.47
CA PRO A 113 8.42 -7.11 -1.72
C PRO A 113 8.66 -5.69 -1.19
N LEU A 114 7.65 -4.85 -1.27
CA LEU A 114 7.68 -3.48 -0.78
C LEU A 114 6.49 -3.26 0.16
N GLY A 115 6.74 -2.69 1.33
CA GLY A 115 5.69 -2.17 2.18
C GLY A 115 5.43 -0.71 1.84
N MET A 116 4.20 -0.35 1.53
CA MET A 116 3.79 1.00 1.13
C MET A 116 3.04 1.68 2.27
N ILE A 117 3.36 2.94 2.51
CA ILE A 117 2.62 3.85 3.40
C ILE A 117 2.18 5.02 2.53
N ALA A 118 0.88 5.28 2.45
CA ALA A 118 0.34 6.28 1.55
C ALA A 118 -0.79 7.09 2.19
N SER A 119 -0.71 8.41 2.08
CA SER A 119 -1.81 9.31 2.44
C SER A 119 -2.91 9.21 1.39
N VAL A 120 -4.16 9.08 1.83
CA VAL A 120 -5.32 8.98 0.94
C VAL A 120 -6.03 10.31 0.86
N GLY A 121 -6.44 10.68 -0.34
CA GLY A 121 -7.15 11.91 -0.60
C GLY A 121 -7.83 11.92 -1.96
N GLU A 122 -8.22 13.11 -2.37
CA GLU A 122 -8.94 13.34 -3.61
C GLU A 122 -8.35 14.53 -4.38
N ALA A 123 -8.33 14.44 -5.71
CA ALA A 123 -8.01 15.52 -6.61
C ALA A 123 -9.02 15.51 -7.78
N ASN A 124 -9.74 16.62 -7.99
CA ASN A 124 -10.77 16.77 -9.02
C ASN A 124 -11.78 15.60 -9.08
N GLY A 125 -12.32 15.19 -7.92
CA GLY A 125 -13.27 14.07 -7.83
C GLY A 125 -12.66 12.68 -8.00
N GLN A 126 -11.33 12.56 -8.11
CA GLN A 126 -10.63 11.30 -8.22
C GLN A 126 -9.94 10.95 -6.90
N ARG A 127 -10.27 9.79 -6.34
CA ARG A 127 -9.58 9.28 -5.14
C ARG A 127 -8.16 8.85 -5.51
N ILE A 128 -7.17 9.41 -4.82
CA ILE A 128 -5.74 9.20 -5.09
C ILE A 128 -5.00 8.96 -3.79
N ALA A 129 -4.14 7.93 -3.78
CA ALA A 129 -3.17 7.73 -2.72
C ALA A 129 -1.82 8.34 -3.14
N LEU A 130 -1.18 9.06 -2.23
CA LEU A 130 0.16 9.62 -2.38
C LEU A 130 1.13 8.86 -1.48
N LEU A 131 2.19 8.34 -2.07
CA LEU A 131 3.23 7.62 -1.31
C LEU A 131 3.85 8.51 -0.25
N LYS A 132 3.76 8.12 1.01
CA LYS A 132 4.38 8.76 2.17
C LYS A 132 5.73 8.13 2.49
N ASN A 133 5.79 6.80 2.44
CA ASN A 133 7.04 6.05 2.55
C ASN A 133 6.92 4.65 1.91
N ILE A 134 8.09 4.03 1.67
CA ILE A 134 8.22 2.66 1.19
C ILE A 134 9.29 1.96 2.03
N THR A 135 8.95 0.80 2.59
CA THR A 135 9.93 -0.08 3.23
C THR A 135 10.40 -1.14 2.24
N VAL A 136 11.70 -1.33 2.15
CA VAL A 136 12.33 -2.41 1.39
C VAL A 136 12.99 -3.35 2.39
N PRO A 137 12.60 -4.62 2.47
CA PRO A 137 13.22 -5.58 3.39
C PRO A 137 14.59 -6.02 2.87
N ASP A 138 15.34 -6.72 3.72
CA ASP A 138 16.54 -7.42 3.28
C ASP A 138 16.16 -8.48 2.21
N LEU A 139 16.68 -8.31 1.00
CA LEU A 139 16.40 -9.19 -0.13
C LEU A 139 17.16 -10.53 -0.07
N GLN A 140 18.08 -10.68 0.88
CA GLN A 140 18.90 -11.89 1.07
C GLN A 140 18.27 -12.87 2.06
N THR A 141 17.22 -12.46 2.76
CA THR A 141 16.46 -13.28 3.69
C THR A 141 15.00 -13.40 3.22
N ASN A 142 14.28 -14.42 3.67
CA ASN A 142 12.85 -14.55 3.41
C ASN A 142 12.06 -14.61 4.71
N ASP A 143 12.28 -13.64 5.58
CA ASP A 143 11.54 -13.48 6.84
C ASP A 143 10.36 -12.53 6.65
N GLU A 144 9.18 -13.10 6.46
CA GLU A 144 7.93 -12.36 6.29
C GLU A 144 7.49 -11.68 7.60
N THR A 145 7.80 -12.29 8.73
CA THR A 145 7.48 -11.72 10.05
C THR A 145 8.32 -10.47 10.31
N GLU A 146 9.62 -10.52 10.01
CA GLU A 146 10.48 -9.36 10.18
C GLU A 146 10.13 -8.23 9.22
N ARG A 147 9.80 -8.54 7.97
CA ARG A 147 9.28 -7.53 7.00
C ARG A 147 8.07 -6.78 7.57
N THR A 148 7.12 -7.53 8.10
CA THR A 148 5.90 -6.94 8.67
C THR A 148 6.21 -6.08 9.88
N LYS A 149 7.11 -6.51 10.76
CA LYS A 149 7.57 -5.71 11.91
C LYS A 149 8.24 -4.41 11.48
N GLN A 150 9.11 -4.46 10.47
CA GLN A 150 9.78 -3.27 9.93
C GLN A 150 8.77 -2.28 9.37
N LEU A 151 7.75 -2.76 8.64
CA LEU A 151 6.69 -1.90 8.14
C LEU A 151 5.90 -1.25 9.27
N TYR A 152 5.49 -1.99 10.31
CA TYR A 152 4.79 -1.40 11.46
C TYR A 152 5.61 -0.33 12.17
N LYS A 153 6.90 -0.58 12.41
CA LYS A 153 7.81 0.42 13.00
C LYS A 153 7.85 1.69 12.15
N GLN A 154 7.93 1.52 10.83
CA GLN A 154 7.95 2.67 9.91
C GLN A 154 6.60 3.41 9.88
N VAL A 155 5.48 2.70 9.96
CA VAL A 155 4.15 3.32 10.06
C VAL A 155 4.04 4.19 11.31
N VAL A 156 4.52 3.70 12.46
CA VAL A 156 4.51 4.46 13.73
C VAL A 156 5.33 5.76 13.59
N ILE A 157 6.50 5.70 12.91
CA ILE A 157 7.35 6.88 12.69
C ILE A 157 6.70 7.90 11.74
N GLU A 158 6.02 7.42 10.71
CA GLU A 158 5.43 8.26 9.65
C GLU A 158 4.05 8.81 10.00
N LEU A 159 3.36 8.24 10.99
CA LEU A 159 1.98 8.59 11.31
C LEU A 159 1.94 9.87 12.16
N GLU A 160 1.34 10.91 11.62
CA GLU A 160 1.11 12.18 12.31
C GLU A 160 -0.06 12.05 13.32
N ASP A 161 -0.19 13.01 14.26
CA ASP A 161 -1.13 12.87 15.39
C ASP A 161 -2.60 12.84 15.00
N ASP A 162 -2.95 13.45 13.90
CA ASP A 162 -4.29 13.46 13.29
C ASP A 162 -4.47 12.39 12.20
N GLU A 163 -3.59 11.38 12.12
CA GLU A 163 -3.68 10.32 11.13
C GLU A 163 -4.07 8.97 11.74
N ILE A 164 -4.81 8.17 10.98
CA ILE A 164 -5.14 6.78 11.29
C ILE A 164 -4.67 5.85 10.18
N ALA A 165 -3.93 4.79 10.54
CA ALA A 165 -3.48 3.77 9.61
C ALA A 165 -4.59 2.75 9.32
N VAL A 166 -4.81 2.42 8.05
CA VAL A 166 -5.79 1.42 7.61
C VAL A 166 -5.08 0.28 6.90
N LEU A 167 -5.29 -0.95 7.40
CA LEU A 167 -4.57 -2.14 6.96
C LEU A 167 -5.54 -3.27 6.58
N ASP A 168 -5.15 -4.10 5.62
CA ASP A 168 -5.96 -5.25 5.19
C ASP A 168 -5.70 -6.51 6.04
N ALA A 169 -6.42 -7.60 5.74
CA ALA A 169 -6.40 -8.89 6.47
C ALA A 169 -5.03 -9.60 6.49
N GLY A 170 -4.09 -9.20 5.63
CA GLY A 170 -2.70 -9.68 5.69
C GLY A 170 -1.90 -9.20 6.90
N PHE A 171 -2.44 -8.26 7.67
CA PHE A 171 -1.77 -7.64 8.81
C PHE A 171 -2.30 -8.16 10.15
N SER A 172 -1.42 -8.26 11.15
CA SER A 172 -1.74 -8.77 12.48
C SER A 172 -2.01 -7.64 13.46
N LEU A 173 -3.20 -7.61 14.07
CA LEU A 173 -3.53 -6.65 15.13
C LEU A 173 -2.57 -6.78 16.34
N VAL A 174 -2.17 -8.01 16.69
CA VAL A 174 -1.16 -8.24 17.75
C VAL A 174 0.15 -7.52 17.44
N GLN A 175 0.67 -7.70 16.23
CA GLN A 175 1.93 -7.06 15.83
C GLN A 175 1.82 -5.54 15.74
N ALA A 176 0.68 -5.01 15.34
CA ALA A 176 0.42 -3.57 15.34
C ALA A 176 0.51 -2.99 16.76
N VAL A 177 -0.16 -3.63 17.72
CA VAL A 177 -0.11 -3.19 19.13
C VAL A 177 1.30 -3.39 19.73
N VAL A 178 2.00 -4.48 19.42
CA VAL A 178 3.41 -4.68 19.80
C VAL A 178 4.30 -3.55 19.29
N ALA A 179 4.05 -3.07 18.08
CA ALA A 179 4.76 -1.95 17.49
C ALA A 179 4.33 -0.57 18.03
N LYS A 180 3.36 -0.51 18.97
CA LYS A 180 2.76 0.73 19.51
C LYS A 180 1.94 1.53 18.50
N LEU A 181 1.42 0.89 17.49
CA LEU A 181 0.51 1.50 16.52
C LEU A 181 -0.89 1.61 17.14
N SER A 182 -1.14 2.68 17.89
CA SER A 182 -2.38 2.90 18.64
C SER A 182 -3.53 3.43 17.77
N ARG A 183 -3.22 4.15 16.69
CA ARG A 183 -4.20 4.69 15.75
C ARG A 183 -4.19 3.86 14.47
N CYS A 184 -4.88 2.72 14.49
CA CYS A 184 -5.05 1.89 13.31
C CYS A 184 -6.43 1.22 13.27
N LEU A 185 -6.89 0.91 12.07
CA LEU A 185 -8.03 0.06 11.79
C LEU A 185 -7.56 -1.09 10.89
N ILE A 186 -7.71 -2.32 11.35
CA ILE A 186 -7.19 -3.51 10.65
C ILE A 186 -8.35 -4.45 10.35
N ARG A 187 -8.45 -4.92 9.10
CA ARG A 187 -9.34 -6.01 8.75
C ARG A 187 -8.85 -7.29 9.40
N LEU A 188 -9.76 -8.00 10.04
CA LEU A 188 -9.47 -9.23 10.77
C LEU A 188 -9.91 -10.47 9.99
N ALA A 189 -9.26 -11.60 10.27
CA ALA A 189 -9.71 -12.89 9.77
C ALA A 189 -11.06 -13.26 10.40
N LYS A 190 -11.98 -13.83 9.62
CA LYS A 190 -13.35 -14.15 10.07
C LYS A 190 -13.40 -15.15 11.22
N ASN A 191 -12.38 -15.98 11.38
CA ASN A 191 -12.30 -16.99 12.43
C ASN A 191 -11.56 -16.52 13.70
N ILE A 192 -11.23 -15.24 13.80
CA ILE A 192 -10.56 -14.67 14.97
C ILE A 192 -11.48 -14.70 16.20
N THR A 193 -10.89 -14.83 17.37
CA THR A 193 -11.60 -14.79 18.65
C THR A 193 -10.78 -14.00 19.66
N PHE A 194 -11.43 -13.47 20.67
CA PHE A 194 -10.85 -12.63 21.71
C PHE A 194 -11.27 -13.10 23.09
N GLY A 195 -10.66 -12.57 24.15
CA GLY A 195 -11.10 -12.70 25.52
C GLY A 195 -12.04 -11.58 25.91
N ALA A 196 -13.05 -11.87 26.71
CA ALA A 196 -13.96 -10.87 27.29
C ALA A 196 -13.33 -10.11 28.47
N THR A 197 -12.35 -10.71 29.15
CA THR A 197 -11.70 -10.14 30.34
C THR A 197 -10.22 -9.89 30.12
N ALA A 198 -9.71 -8.86 30.81
CA ALA A 198 -8.27 -8.56 30.82
C ALA A 198 -7.48 -9.61 31.61
N GLY A 199 -6.21 -9.78 31.23
CA GLY A 199 -5.30 -10.62 31.98
C GLY A 199 -5.08 -12.02 31.36
N LYS A 200 -4.48 -12.89 32.14
CA LYS A 200 -4.17 -14.26 31.71
C LYS A 200 -5.46 -15.08 31.76
N ILE A 201 -5.94 -15.54 30.63
CA ILE A 201 -7.02 -16.54 30.59
C ILE A 201 -6.44 -17.84 31.14
N PRO A 202 -7.15 -18.54 32.06
CA PRO A 202 -6.63 -19.72 32.73
C PRO A 202 -6.02 -20.72 31.74
N GLU A 203 -4.82 -21.17 32.03
CA GLU A 203 -4.18 -22.23 31.26
C GLU A 203 -4.87 -23.57 31.53
N ARG A 204 -4.83 -24.45 30.56
CA ARG A 204 -5.26 -25.85 30.75
C ARG A 204 -4.58 -26.45 31.96
N THR A 205 -5.36 -27.05 32.82
CA THR A 205 -4.84 -27.78 33.99
C THR A 205 -4.25 -29.13 33.62
N SER A 206 -4.46 -29.62 32.40
CA SER A 206 -3.82 -30.82 31.86
C SER A 206 -3.63 -30.73 30.36
N ASP A 207 -2.56 -31.33 29.82
CA ASP A 207 -2.27 -31.40 28.37
C ASP A 207 -3.21 -32.37 27.63
N LYS A 208 -3.97 -33.18 28.33
CA LYS A 208 -4.89 -34.19 27.77
C LYS A 208 -6.33 -33.86 28.18
N GLY A 209 -7.22 -33.75 27.19
CA GLY A 209 -8.65 -33.61 27.41
C GLY A 209 -9.29 -32.38 26.78
N PRO A 210 -10.63 -32.25 26.77
CA PRO A 210 -11.34 -31.13 26.24
C PRO A 210 -11.04 -29.86 27.05
N THR A 211 -11.04 -28.70 26.39
CA THR A 211 -10.88 -27.38 27.04
C THR A 211 -11.96 -27.21 28.12
N PRO A 212 -11.60 -26.80 29.36
CA PRO A 212 -12.58 -26.57 30.41
C PRO A 212 -13.73 -25.66 29.98
N SER A 213 -14.95 -25.90 30.45
CA SER A 213 -16.14 -25.13 30.11
C SER A 213 -15.99 -23.62 30.46
N GLN A 214 -15.27 -23.32 31.53
CA GLN A 214 -14.90 -21.96 31.95
C GLN A 214 -14.10 -21.21 30.87
N TYR A 215 -13.28 -21.92 30.09
CA TYR A 215 -12.51 -21.35 28.98
C TYR A 215 -13.41 -20.91 27.82
N LYS A 216 -14.55 -21.54 27.63
CA LYS A 216 -15.49 -21.22 26.54
C LYS A 216 -16.36 -20.01 26.86
N ALA A 217 -16.65 -19.76 28.12
CA ALA A 217 -17.49 -18.65 28.57
C ALA A 217 -16.79 -17.27 28.43
N GLU A 218 -15.46 -17.26 28.43
CA GLU A 218 -14.67 -16.01 28.31
C GLU A 218 -14.23 -15.71 26.87
N ILE A 219 -14.54 -16.58 25.92
CA ILE A 219 -14.13 -16.40 24.50
C ILE A 219 -15.25 -15.69 23.75
N VAL A 220 -14.95 -14.49 23.26
CA VAL A 220 -15.80 -13.74 22.34
C VAL A 220 -15.49 -14.15 20.91
N ARG A 221 -16.52 -14.49 20.17
CA ARG A 221 -16.52 -14.87 18.77
C ARG A 221 -17.39 -13.89 17.98
N PRO A 222 -16.79 -12.91 17.27
CA PRO A 222 -17.58 -11.89 16.58
C PRO A 222 -18.45 -12.43 15.44
N LEU A 223 -18.02 -13.49 14.77
CA LEU A 223 -18.76 -14.08 13.65
C LEU A 223 -19.01 -15.57 13.90
N GLU A 224 -20.17 -16.04 13.46
CA GLU A 224 -20.47 -17.45 13.37
C GLU A 224 -19.46 -18.18 12.47
N ARG A 225 -19.14 -19.41 12.78
CA ARG A 225 -18.28 -20.25 11.94
C ARG A 225 -18.62 -21.74 12.06
N LYS A 226 -18.39 -22.44 10.96
CA LYS A 226 -18.40 -23.91 10.96
C LYS A 226 -17.08 -24.46 11.49
N HIS A 227 -17.14 -25.51 12.28
CA HIS A 227 -15.97 -26.26 12.76
C HIS A 227 -16.31 -27.77 12.69
N GLY A 228 -15.91 -28.45 11.63
CA GLY A 228 -16.44 -29.75 11.27
C GLY A 228 -17.94 -29.65 11.04
N ASP A 229 -18.71 -30.58 11.61
CA ASP A 229 -20.17 -30.62 11.51
C ASP A 229 -20.88 -29.69 12.50
N LYS A 230 -20.11 -28.94 13.31
CA LYS A 230 -20.68 -28.04 14.34
C LYS A 230 -20.63 -26.59 13.88
N THR A 231 -21.75 -25.91 14.04
CA THR A 231 -21.81 -24.45 13.93
C THR A 231 -21.51 -23.85 15.30
N LEU A 232 -20.49 -22.98 15.34
CA LEU A 232 -20.15 -22.21 16.54
C LEU A 232 -20.78 -20.83 16.38
N SER A 233 -21.81 -20.54 17.15
CA SER A 233 -22.56 -19.28 17.10
C SER A 233 -21.67 -18.08 17.40
N ALA A 234 -22.01 -16.91 16.84
CA ALA A 234 -21.44 -15.64 17.25
C ALA A 234 -21.80 -15.34 18.70
N THR A 235 -20.90 -14.65 19.40
CA THR A 235 -21.18 -14.06 20.72
C THR A 235 -22.02 -12.81 20.52
N GLU A 236 -22.97 -12.54 21.37
CA GLU A 236 -23.78 -11.32 21.35
C GLU A 236 -22.89 -10.09 21.39
N ALA A 237 -23.25 -9.06 20.63
CA ALA A 237 -22.53 -7.80 20.60
C ALA A 237 -22.89 -6.92 21.79
N ASP A 238 -21.96 -6.11 22.28
CA ASP A 238 -22.22 -5.14 23.35
C ASP A 238 -23.15 -4.03 22.87
N GLU A 239 -23.03 -3.66 21.60
CA GLU A 239 -23.82 -2.59 20.96
C GLU A 239 -24.13 -2.95 19.52
N ILE A 240 -25.27 -2.51 19.02
CA ILE A 240 -25.66 -2.61 17.60
C ILE A 240 -25.97 -1.20 17.09
N HIS A 241 -25.25 -0.76 16.08
CA HIS A 241 -25.48 0.50 15.41
C HIS A 241 -26.05 0.26 14.02
N THR A 242 -27.01 1.09 13.64
CA THR A 242 -27.63 1.04 12.31
C THR A 242 -27.63 2.43 11.70
N PHE A 243 -27.20 2.54 10.46
CA PHE A 243 -27.25 3.80 9.73
C PHE A 243 -27.48 3.56 8.24
N THR A 244 -27.98 4.57 7.53
CA THR A 244 -28.21 4.52 6.09
C THR A 244 -27.03 5.13 5.36
N ASN A 245 -26.48 4.43 4.36
CA ASN A 245 -25.41 4.94 3.52
C ASN A 245 -25.94 5.94 2.48
N GLU A 246 -25.04 6.56 1.70
CA GLU A 246 -25.40 7.53 0.64
C GLU A 246 -26.27 6.93 -0.48
N ALA A 247 -26.30 5.63 -0.63
CA ALA A 247 -27.13 4.91 -1.59
C ALA A 247 -28.51 4.51 -1.03
N GLY A 248 -28.85 4.94 0.19
CA GLY A 248 -30.12 4.61 0.84
C GLY A 248 -30.19 3.20 1.44
N GLN A 249 -29.06 2.48 1.53
CA GLN A 249 -29.02 1.13 2.06
C GLN A 249 -28.66 1.13 3.55
N GLU A 250 -29.34 0.29 4.32
CA GLU A 250 -29.08 0.11 5.73
C GLU A 250 -27.78 -0.70 5.97
N ILE A 251 -26.90 -0.16 6.77
CA ILE A 251 -25.67 -0.83 7.25
C ILE A 251 -25.81 -1.08 8.75
N VAL A 252 -25.60 -2.33 9.16
CA VAL A 252 -25.64 -2.74 10.56
C VAL A 252 -24.23 -3.03 11.06
N ILE A 253 -23.86 -2.53 12.23
CA ILE A 253 -22.56 -2.73 12.85
C ILE A 253 -22.74 -3.33 14.23
N HIS A 254 -22.23 -4.56 14.40
CA HIS A 254 -22.13 -5.19 15.72
C HIS A 254 -20.79 -4.81 16.34
N VAL A 255 -20.80 -4.31 17.56
CA VAL A 255 -19.63 -3.78 18.27
C VAL A 255 -19.36 -4.57 19.53
N TRP A 256 -18.12 -4.95 19.73
CA TRP A 256 -17.59 -5.50 20.98
C TRP A 256 -16.52 -4.56 21.51
N ASN A 257 -16.76 -4.03 22.69
CA ASN A 257 -15.86 -3.12 23.39
C ASN A 257 -14.96 -3.88 24.37
N LYS A 258 -13.77 -3.32 24.64
CA LYS A 258 -12.84 -3.83 25.65
C LYS A 258 -12.53 -5.32 25.54
N LEU A 259 -12.34 -5.80 24.31
CA LEU A 259 -11.84 -7.15 24.07
C LEU A 259 -10.33 -7.23 24.29
N TYR A 260 -9.82 -8.44 24.56
CA TYR A 260 -8.42 -8.67 24.89
C TYR A 260 -7.85 -9.84 24.08
N PHE A 261 -6.53 -9.85 23.88
CA PHE A 261 -5.86 -10.95 23.19
C PHE A 261 -5.84 -12.23 24.01
N LEU A 262 -6.09 -13.36 23.36
CA LEU A 262 -5.94 -14.68 23.95
C LEU A 262 -4.47 -15.11 23.99
N GLU A 263 -4.06 -15.90 24.98
CA GLU A 263 -2.68 -16.41 25.11
C GLU A 263 -2.13 -17.06 23.84
N ARG A 264 -2.97 -17.80 23.12
CA ARG A 264 -2.57 -18.42 21.86
C ARG A 264 -2.15 -17.43 20.79
N GLN A 265 -2.69 -16.21 20.80
CA GLN A 265 -2.31 -15.14 19.87
C GLN A 265 -0.97 -14.49 20.26
N LEU A 266 -0.61 -14.59 21.52
CA LEU A 266 0.59 -14.01 22.10
C LEU A 266 1.81 -14.96 22.11
N LYS A 267 1.69 -16.21 21.60
CA LYS A 267 2.78 -17.22 21.66
C LYS A 267 4.13 -16.73 21.13
N LYS A 268 4.11 -15.90 20.07
CA LYS A 268 5.34 -15.36 19.44
C LYS A 268 5.76 -14.00 19.96
N VAL A 269 5.20 -13.55 21.07
CA VAL A 269 5.48 -12.25 21.71
C VAL A 269 6.37 -12.47 22.94
N SER A 270 7.28 -11.54 23.22
CA SER A 270 8.14 -11.62 24.42
C SER A 270 7.32 -11.54 25.72
N ASN A 271 7.81 -12.10 26.81
CA ASN A 271 7.08 -12.12 28.07
C ASN A 271 6.78 -10.71 28.62
N THR A 272 7.69 -9.76 28.42
CA THR A 272 7.50 -8.36 28.82
C THR A 272 6.32 -7.74 28.04
N GLN A 273 6.30 -7.91 26.73
CA GLN A 273 5.22 -7.40 25.90
C GLN A 273 3.88 -8.11 26.13
N LYS A 274 3.88 -9.42 26.44
CA LYS A 274 2.66 -10.15 26.80
C LYS A 274 1.95 -9.54 27.99
N LYS A 275 2.70 -9.11 29.01
CA LYS A 275 2.13 -8.50 30.22
C LYS A 275 1.31 -7.26 29.89
N GLU A 276 1.79 -6.42 28.98
CA GLU A 276 1.08 -5.23 28.52
C GLU A 276 -0.11 -5.59 27.62
N LEU A 277 0.09 -6.45 26.62
CA LEU A 277 -0.93 -6.83 25.65
C LEU A 277 -2.16 -7.51 26.27
N ARG A 278 -1.99 -8.25 27.38
CA ARG A 278 -3.11 -8.86 28.11
C ARG A 278 -4.08 -7.84 28.68
N HIS A 279 -3.64 -6.60 28.87
CA HIS A 279 -4.42 -5.52 29.44
C HIS A 279 -4.75 -4.42 28.42
N THR A 280 -4.33 -4.58 27.16
CA THR A 280 -4.64 -3.63 26.08
C THR A 280 -6.05 -3.85 25.57
N PRO A 281 -6.99 -2.92 25.81
CA PRO A 281 -8.35 -3.04 25.32
C PRO A 281 -8.40 -2.83 23.81
N LEU A 282 -9.26 -3.60 23.17
CA LEU A 282 -9.51 -3.54 21.73
C LEU A 282 -11.01 -3.29 21.50
N LYS A 283 -11.32 -2.55 20.45
CA LYS A 283 -12.67 -2.49 19.87
C LYS A 283 -12.70 -3.35 18.61
N VAL A 284 -13.69 -4.22 18.49
CA VAL A 284 -13.90 -5.06 17.30
C VAL A 284 -15.29 -4.79 16.77
N MET A 285 -15.42 -4.70 15.46
CA MET A 285 -16.68 -4.38 14.80
C MET A 285 -16.90 -5.33 13.62
N ALA A 286 -18.10 -5.92 13.55
CA ALA A 286 -18.57 -6.67 12.38
C ALA A 286 -19.56 -5.79 11.60
N ILE A 287 -19.23 -5.43 10.38
CA ILE A 287 -19.97 -4.52 9.54
C ILE A 287 -20.73 -5.34 8.50
N TYR A 288 -22.05 -5.30 8.58
CA TYR A 288 -22.97 -5.95 7.64
C TYR A 288 -23.45 -4.90 6.64
N ASP A 289 -22.90 -4.96 5.45
CA ASP A 289 -23.23 -4.06 4.36
C ASP A 289 -23.90 -4.89 3.25
N PRO A 290 -25.14 -4.61 2.85
CA PRO A 290 -25.89 -5.44 1.90
C PRO A 290 -25.29 -5.50 0.49
N ARG A 291 -24.28 -4.67 0.21
CA ARG A 291 -23.50 -4.75 -1.03
C ARG A 291 -22.53 -5.94 -1.08
N TYR A 292 -22.31 -6.61 0.06
CA TYR A 292 -21.37 -7.71 0.18
C TYR A 292 -22.02 -8.92 0.84
N ASP A 293 -21.75 -10.10 0.32
CA ASP A 293 -22.31 -11.36 0.84
C ASP A 293 -21.82 -11.70 2.25
N GLU A 294 -20.72 -11.11 2.67
CA GLU A 294 -20.06 -11.44 3.92
C GLU A 294 -19.71 -10.19 4.72
N PRO A 295 -19.87 -10.23 6.06
CA PRO A 295 -19.54 -9.09 6.90
C PRO A 295 -18.04 -8.77 6.87
N LEU A 296 -17.73 -7.50 6.93
CA LEU A 296 -16.37 -6.99 7.12
C LEU A 296 -16.07 -6.95 8.62
N LEU A 297 -15.12 -7.76 9.07
CA LEU A 297 -14.66 -7.74 10.45
C LEU A 297 -13.41 -6.85 10.58
N VAL A 298 -13.46 -5.84 11.46
CA VAL A 298 -12.33 -4.93 11.73
C VAL A 298 -12.04 -4.83 13.22
N GLY A 299 -10.79 -4.53 13.54
CA GLY A 299 -10.34 -4.34 14.92
C GLY A 299 -9.41 -3.14 15.05
N THR A 300 -9.45 -2.50 16.21
CA THR A 300 -8.66 -1.31 16.52
C THR A 300 -8.32 -1.25 18.01
N PRO A 301 -7.10 -0.81 18.39
CA PRO A 301 -6.80 -0.40 19.77
C PRO A 301 -7.35 1.01 20.09
N LEU A 302 -7.84 1.75 19.11
CA LEU A 302 -8.45 3.06 19.30
C LEU A 302 -9.91 2.89 19.73
N VAL A 303 -10.13 2.64 21.04
CA VAL A 303 -11.46 2.35 21.60
C VAL A 303 -12.47 3.50 21.45
N LYS A 304 -11.98 4.73 21.24
CA LYS A 304 -12.83 5.92 21.02
C LYS A 304 -13.32 6.07 19.56
N LEU A 305 -12.90 5.17 18.66
CA LEU A 305 -13.34 5.20 17.27
C LEU A 305 -14.86 4.96 17.20
N GLU A 306 -15.59 5.89 16.59
CA GLU A 306 -17.04 5.76 16.39
C GLU A 306 -17.34 4.62 15.41
N PRO A 307 -18.30 3.74 15.72
CA PRO A 307 -18.63 2.60 14.88
C PRO A 307 -18.99 2.98 13.44
N GLU A 308 -19.77 4.05 13.24
CA GLU A 308 -20.19 4.51 11.91
C GLU A 308 -19.04 5.07 11.04
N ALA A 309 -17.92 5.45 11.66
CA ALA A 309 -16.74 5.89 10.95
C ALA A 309 -15.94 4.70 10.37
N ALA A 310 -15.99 3.53 11.01
CA ALA A 310 -15.17 2.38 10.64
C ALA A 310 -15.37 1.90 9.19
N PRO A 311 -16.59 1.71 8.65
CA PRO A 311 -16.78 1.33 7.26
C PRO A 311 -16.28 2.39 6.28
N LYS A 312 -16.45 3.69 6.58
CA LYS A 312 -15.97 4.80 5.75
C LYS A 312 -14.45 4.86 5.74
N ILE A 313 -13.80 4.72 6.89
CA ILE A 313 -12.34 4.67 7.05
C ILE A 313 -11.76 3.47 6.27
N TYR A 314 -12.36 2.29 6.42
CA TYR A 314 -11.88 1.11 5.71
C TYR A 314 -12.06 1.24 4.18
N ALA A 315 -13.20 1.75 3.72
CA ALA A 315 -13.46 1.99 2.30
C ALA A 315 -12.51 3.04 1.70
N ALA A 316 -12.03 4.00 2.50
CA ALA A 316 -11.06 5.00 2.06
C ALA A 316 -9.69 4.39 1.72
N ARG A 317 -9.37 3.16 2.14
CA ARG A 317 -8.12 2.46 1.84
C ARG A 317 -7.90 2.17 0.34
N TRP A 318 -8.96 1.94 -0.42
CA TRP A 318 -8.90 1.43 -1.81
C TRP A 318 -7.94 2.15 -2.77
N PRO A 319 -7.74 3.48 -2.73
CA PRO A 319 -6.81 4.16 -3.64
C PRO A 319 -5.37 3.65 -3.59
N VAL A 320 -4.93 3.03 -2.47
CA VAL A 320 -3.58 2.46 -2.35
C VAL A 320 -3.32 1.33 -3.34
N GLU A 321 -4.34 0.54 -3.67
CA GLU A 321 -4.23 -0.57 -4.63
C GLU A 321 -3.90 -0.08 -6.05
N GLY A 322 -4.26 1.15 -6.35
CA GLY A 322 -3.90 1.78 -7.63
C GLY A 322 -2.43 2.19 -7.75
N LEU A 323 -1.67 2.29 -6.65
CA LEU A 323 -0.25 2.62 -6.69
C LEU A 323 0.59 1.52 -7.33
N PRO A 324 0.54 0.26 -6.83
CA PRO A 324 1.29 -0.83 -7.45
C PRO A 324 0.80 -1.13 -8.87
N GLN A 325 -0.49 -0.99 -9.14
CA GLN A 325 -1.03 -1.17 -10.48
C GLN A 325 -0.38 -0.22 -11.47
N THR A 326 -0.32 1.08 -11.15
CA THR A 326 0.28 2.09 -12.02
C THR A 326 1.80 1.92 -12.12
N GLY A 327 2.49 1.68 -11.00
CA GLY A 327 3.94 1.46 -10.97
C GLY A 327 4.36 0.23 -11.78
N LYS A 328 3.66 -0.89 -11.61
CA LYS A 328 3.90 -2.11 -12.40
C LYS A 328 3.62 -1.90 -13.88
N TYR A 329 2.58 -1.12 -14.21
CA TYR A 329 2.23 -0.82 -15.59
C TYR A 329 3.32 -0.04 -16.32
N ILE A 330 3.80 1.08 -15.75
CA ILE A 330 4.84 1.90 -16.40
C ILE A 330 6.20 1.19 -16.49
N LEU A 331 6.45 0.21 -15.62
CA LEU A 331 7.69 -0.56 -15.62
C LEU A 331 7.67 -1.68 -16.66
N SER A 332 6.55 -2.41 -16.81
CA SER A 332 6.53 -3.61 -17.64
C SER A 332 5.15 -4.04 -18.13
N GLY A 333 4.25 -3.08 -18.35
CA GLY A 333 2.92 -3.37 -18.89
C GLY A 333 1.97 -4.12 -17.95
N GLY A 334 2.20 -4.04 -16.63
CA GLY A 334 1.33 -4.61 -15.60
C GLY A 334 1.94 -5.74 -14.77
N GLY A 335 2.88 -6.50 -15.29
CA GLY A 335 3.50 -7.63 -14.57
C GLY A 335 4.50 -7.25 -13.47
N GLY A 336 5.00 -6.01 -13.47
CA GLY A 336 6.04 -5.55 -12.53
C GLY A 336 7.35 -6.33 -12.66
N THR A 337 7.59 -6.97 -13.81
CA THR A 337 8.85 -7.68 -14.11
C THR A 337 9.93 -6.67 -14.48
N HIS A 338 11.16 -6.92 -14.05
CA HIS A 338 12.31 -6.10 -14.40
C HIS A 338 13.60 -6.93 -14.43
N TYR A 339 14.63 -6.42 -15.11
CA TYR A 339 15.84 -7.19 -15.41
C TYR A 339 17.09 -6.46 -14.95
N VAL A 340 17.25 -6.31 -13.62
CA VAL A 340 18.47 -5.79 -12.99
C VAL A 340 19.05 -6.85 -12.04
N HIS A 341 20.36 -6.91 -11.89
CA HIS A 341 21.03 -7.96 -11.11
C HIS A 341 21.68 -7.46 -9.82
N HIS A 342 21.98 -6.19 -9.72
CA HIS A 342 22.55 -5.59 -8.53
C HIS A 342 21.46 -5.31 -7.49
N PHE A 343 21.67 -5.65 -6.20
CA PHE A 343 20.67 -5.48 -5.16
C PHE A 343 20.13 -4.05 -5.06
N MET A 344 21.01 -3.05 -5.03
CA MET A 344 20.60 -1.64 -5.02
C MET A 344 19.68 -1.28 -6.20
N ALA A 345 19.96 -1.78 -7.39
CA ALA A 345 19.11 -1.54 -8.56
C ALA A 345 17.78 -2.30 -8.49
N MET A 346 17.79 -3.52 -7.89
CA MET A 346 16.56 -4.29 -7.65
C MET A 346 15.62 -3.60 -6.66
N GLU A 347 16.15 -2.91 -5.66
CA GLU A 347 15.38 -2.12 -4.69
C GLU A 347 14.88 -0.81 -5.30
N ARG A 348 15.79 -0.05 -5.90
CA ARG A 348 15.53 1.31 -6.39
C ARG A 348 14.57 1.37 -7.58
N LEU A 349 14.65 0.44 -8.52
CA LEU A 349 13.83 0.48 -9.72
C LEU A 349 12.33 0.32 -9.43
N PRO A 350 11.87 -0.66 -8.62
CA PRO A 350 10.48 -0.75 -8.21
C PRO A 350 9.99 0.46 -7.39
N VAL A 351 10.82 0.95 -6.45
CA VAL A 351 10.47 2.15 -5.66
C VAL A 351 10.30 3.37 -6.58
N LEU A 352 11.21 3.58 -7.51
CA LEU A 352 11.12 4.65 -8.48
C LEU A 352 9.87 4.50 -9.37
N SER A 353 9.54 3.29 -9.78
CA SER A 353 8.34 3.05 -10.60
C SER A 353 7.04 3.33 -9.84
N LEU A 354 6.98 3.02 -8.54
CA LEU A 354 5.83 3.38 -7.69
C LEU A 354 5.70 4.90 -7.53
N LEU A 355 6.82 5.58 -7.29
CA LEU A 355 6.85 7.04 -7.16
C LEU A 355 6.39 7.73 -8.45
N LEU A 356 6.94 7.33 -9.59
CA LEU A 356 6.55 7.87 -10.89
C LEU A 356 5.12 7.47 -11.28
N GLY A 357 4.67 6.27 -10.91
CA GLY A 357 3.29 5.83 -11.08
C GLY A 357 2.30 6.67 -10.27
N SER A 358 2.67 7.02 -9.03
CA SER A 358 1.89 7.94 -8.18
C SER A 358 1.77 9.32 -8.82
N LEU A 359 2.89 9.88 -9.30
CA LEU A 359 2.90 11.15 -10.03
C LEU A 359 2.03 11.10 -11.29
N LEU A 360 2.17 10.05 -12.10
CA LEU A 360 1.40 9.89 -13.33
C LEU A 360 -0.10 9.82 -13.05
N LYS A 361 -0.50 9.16 -11.97
CA LYS A 361 -1.90 9.07 -11.54
C LYS A 361 -2.44 10.42 -11.09
N TYR A 362 -1.67 11.15 -10.29
CA TYR A 362 -2.02 12.51 -9.86
C TYR A 362 -2.18 13.45 -11.05
N VAL A 363 -1.19 13.46 -11.93
CA VAL A 363 -1.22 14.28 -13.14
C VAL A 363 -2.39 13.93 -14.05
N ALA A 364 -2.76 12.65 -14.19
CA ALA A 364 -3.93 12.25 -14.96
C ALA A 364 -5.23 12.78 -14.36
N ALA A 365 -5.34 12.83 -13.03
CA ALA A 365 -6.53 13.34 -12.34
C ALA A 365 -6.64 14.87 -12.37
N THR A 366 -5.50 15.58 -12.38
CA THR A 366 -5.47 17.05 -12.35
C THR A 366 -5.47 17.70 -13.73
N SER A 367 -5.44 16.87 -14.80
CA SER A 367 -5.35 17.32 -16.18
C SER A 367 -6.64 17.14 -16.93
N PRO A 368 -6.87 17.93 -18.00
CA PRO A 368 -7.96 17.66 -18.91
C PRO A 368 -7.91 16.22 -19.43
N PRO A 369 -9.03 15.49 -19.41
CA PRO A 369 -9.06 14.12 -19.88
C PRO A 369 -8.68 14.01 -21.37
N ILE A 370 -7.89 13.01 -21.72
CA ILE A 370 -7.38 12.80 -23.09
C ILE A 370 -8.33 11.88 -23.86
N ARG A 371 -8.90 12.36 -24.96
CA ARG A 371 -9.67 11.54 -25.90
C ARG A 371 -8.78 10.53 -26.60
N THR A 372 -9.28 9.30 -26.74
CA THR A 372 -8.61 8.22 -27.49
C THR A 372 -9.16 8.03 -28.89
N GLY A 373 -10.35 8.60 -29.18
CA GLY A 373 -11.00 8.56 -30.48
C GLY A 373 -12.40 9.17 -30.41
N PHE A 374 -13.09 9.28 -31.58
CA PHE A 374 -14.43 9.85 -31.68
C PHE A 374 -15.50 9.02 -30.95
N TRP A 375 -15.25 7.72 -30.73
CA TRP A 375 -16.11 6.80 -29.99
C TRP A 375 -16.08 7.02 -28.47
N ASP A 376 -15.14 7.82 -27.97
CA ASP A 376 -14.93 8.06 -26.55
C ASP A 376 -15.92 9.15 -26.04
N ARG A 377 -17.15 8.75 -25.78
CA ARG A 377 -18.23 9.66 -25.37
C ARG A 377 -17.97 10.28 -23.99
N VAL A 378 -17.44 9.47 -23.04
CA VAL A 378 -17.09 9.90 -21.67
C VAL A 378 -15.60 9.77 -21.47
N VAL A 379 -14.90 10.88 -21.58
CA VAL A 379 -13.44 10.91 -21.46
C VAL A 379 -13.02 10.79 -20.01
N LYS A 380 -12.36 9.67 -19.66
CA LYS A 380 -11.90 9.42 -18.28
C LYS A 380 -10.43 9.85 -18.11
N PRO A 381 -10.08 10.50 -16.99
CA PRO A 381 -8.69 10.90 -16.67
C PRO A 381 -7.88 9.69 -16.19
N THR A 382 -7.47 8.81 -17.12
CA THR A 382 -6.71 7.60 -16.78
C THR A 382 -5.23 7.74 -17.07
N TYR A 383 -4.38 7.22 -16.18
CA TYR A 383 -2.93 7.22 -16.34
C TYR A 383 -2.46 6.53 -17.62
N GLY A 384 -3.15 5.49 -18.09
CA GLY A 384 -2.81 4.80 -19.35
C GLY A 384 -3.05 5.64 -20.59
N ARG A 385 -4.07 6.52 -20.58
CA ARG A 385 -4.31 7.49 -21.66
C ARG A 385 -3.25 8.57 -21.68
N LEU A 386 -2.93 9.10 -20.49
CA LEU A 386 -1.86 10.09 -20.34
C LEU A 386 -0.52 9.52 -20.81
N LEU A 387 -0.16 8.30 -20.42
CA LEU A 387 1.09 7.67 -20.82
C LEU A 387 1.19 7.52 -22.35
N ARG A 388 0.11 7.08 -23.03
CA ARG A 388 0.07 7.00 -24.49
C ARG A 388 0.21 8.37 -25.15
N HIS A 389 -0.39 9.40 -24.56
CA HIS A 389 -0.23 10.78 -25.05
C HIS A 389 1.21 11.26 -24.92
N LEU A 390 1.82 11.10 -23.74
CA LEU A 390 3.22 11.47 -23.49
C LEU A 390 4.19 10.74 -24.42
N LYS A 391 3.90 9.47 -24.75
CA LYS A 391 4.68 8.73 -25.75
C LYS A 391 4.58 9.36 -27.15
N LYS A 392 3.36 9.77 -27.57
CA LYS A 392 3.10 10.37 -28.88
C LYS A 392 3.74 11.76 -29.03
N VAL A 393 3.60 12.59 -28.00
CA VAL A 393 4.13 13.98 -27.98
C VAL A 393 5.63 13.99 -27.76
N GLY A 394 6.16 13.00 -27.05
CA GLY A 394 7.54 12.93 -26.60
C GLY A 394 7.78 13.77 -25.34
N ILE A 395 8.73 13.34 -24.53
CA ILE A 395 9.21 14.10 -23.37
C ILE A 395 10.62 14.54 -23.69
N PRO A 396 10.89 15.86 -23.87
CA PRO A 396 12.19 16.32 -24.27
C PRO A 396 13.26 16.06 -23.20
N LEU A 397 14.48 15.79 -23.61
CA LEU A 397 15.63 15.80 -22.72
C LEU A 397 15.89 17.24 -22.28
N SER A 398 15.69 17.53 -21.00
CA SER A 398 16.05 18.84 -20.47
C SER A 398 17.58 19.00 -20.48
N LYS A 399 18.07 20.02 -21.16
CA LYS A 399 19.49 20.40 -21.14
C LYS A 399 20.01 20.76 -19.74
N GLN A 400 19.08 21.15 -18.82
CA GLN A 400 19.38 21.47 -17.43
C GLN A 400 19.62 20.21 -16.56
N LEU A 401 19.12 19.04 -16.98
CA LEU A 401 19.32 17.77 -16.25
C LEU A 401 20.79 17.35 -16.12
N PHE A 402 21.68 17.94 -16.90
CA PHE A 402 23.10 17.54 -16.97
C PHE A 402 24.07 18.56 -16.33
N LYS A 403 23.58 19.73 -15.93
CA LYS A 403 24.35 20.62 -15.05
C LYS A 403 24.16 20.14 -13.62
N LYS A 404 25.24 20.02 -12.83
CA LYS A 404 25.32 19.55 -11.43
C LYS A 404 24.38 20.30 -10.44
N LYS A 405 23.14 20.55 -10.80
CA LYS A 405 22.15 21.15 -9.91
C LYS A 405 21.29 20.08 -9.24
N SER A 406 20.91 20.35 -8.00
CA SER A 406 20.24 19.46 -7.07
C SER A 406 19.07 18.67 -7.68
N VAL A 407 18.82 17.49 -7.13
CA VAL A 407 17.70 16.58 -7.46
C VAL A 407 16.33 17.28 -7.50
N THR A 408 16.18 18.39 -6.76
CA THR A 408 15.00 19.26 -6.74
C THR A 408 14.63 19.82 -8.11
N ALA A 409 15.64 20.30 -8.86
CA ALA A 409 15.42 20.84 -10.20
C ALA A 409 14.92 19.77 -11.20
N HIS A 410 15.21 18.50 -10.94
CA HIS A 410 14.83 17.41 -11.82
C HIS A 410 13.36 17.00 -11.69
N LEU A 411 12.79 17.06 -10.49
CA LEU A 411 11.37 16.76 -10.28
C LEU A 411 10.48 17.89 -10.77
N SER A 412 10.85 19.15 -10.48
CA SER A 412 10.11 20.32 -10.98
C SER A 412 10.15 20.41 -12.51
N ILE A 413 11.27 20.11 -13.14
CA ILE A 413 11.38 20.09 -14.62
C ILE A 413 10.56 18.97 -15.23
N GLY A 414 10.54 17.77 -14.62
CA GLY A 414 9.67 16.66 -15.06
C GLY A 414 8.19 17.03 -14.95
N TYR A 415 7.81 17.69 -13.89
CA TYR A 415 6.46 18.18 -13.65
C TYR A 415 6.08 19.32 -14.60
N GLU A 416 6.96 20.31 -14.82
CA GLU A 416 6.73 21.39 -15.77
C GLU A 416 6.72 20.89 -17.23
N ALA A 417 7.58 19.94 -17.61
CA ALA A 417 7.54 19.33 -18.94
C ALA A 417 6.21 18.60 -19.18
N ILE A 418 5.68 17.92 -18.16
CA ILE A 418 4.36 17.32 -18.22
C ILE A 418 3.26 18.40 -18.29
N ARG A 419 3.42 19.53 -17.65
CA ARG A 419 2.47 20.65 -17.67
C ARG A 419 2.52 21.42 -18.98
N LEU A 420 3.71 21.73 -19.51
CA LEU A 420 3.91 22.45 -20.78
C LEU A 420 3.53 21.64 -22.01
N SER A 421 3.60 20.33 -21.98
CA SER A 421 3.11 19.47 -23.08
C SER A 421 1.58 19.48 -23.22
N ARG A 422 0.87 20.34 -22.48
CA ARG A 422 -0.61 20.45 -22.40
C ARG A 422 -1.16 21.81 -22.81
N ALA A 423 -0.32 22.82 -22.88
CA ALA A 423 -0.63 24.09 -23.49
C ALA A 423 -0.49 24.01 -25.01
#